data_2e762321addd946380e19e7163a730de
#
_entry.id   2e762321addd946380e19e7163a730de
#
_cell.length_a   1.000
_cell.length_b   1.000
_cell.length_c   1.000
_cell.angle_alpha   90.00
_cell.angle_beta   90.00
_cell.angle_gamma   90.00
#
_symmetry.space_group_name_H-M   'P 1'
#
loop_
_entity.id
_entity.type
_entity.pdbx_description
1 polymer ?
#
loop_
_entity_poly.entity_id
_entity_poly.type
_entity_poly.pdbx_seq_one_letter_code
_entity_poly.pdbx_strand_id
1 'polypeptide(L)'
;MTKFAFTAFIVAAVIGIRASGEDKPAPTDSGSDLLWKKVESRIDEIATRFDGVIGIAIVDLTDGQRSLLRNADHVFPAASSIKLAILLELYHQDEQARAGTKGKAALDDLYTFNPKDLVEDSRVMSGLSASVTRLTNRDLAQFMVAVSDNTAANVLIDRVGKDNVNGMLHGLGLTKTMLRRKMMDVAAARRGDENIASPQEMVQLLEAIYKGKILKTDSAKQWIKQLSTLKPSYIPRELPDGVQVANKPGELEGVRTDSGIVFSANRPFVISVMTAYASDGRAAEQAISDVAREAYHYFEMRGKTSEYGRILPTP
;
A
#
# COMPACT_ATOMS: atom_id res chain seq x y z
N MET A 1 9.99 -59.66 58.20
CA MET A 1 8.76 -60.08 57.46
C MET A 1 7.92 -58.84 57.22
N THR A 2 8.14 -58.13 56.12
CA THR A 2 7.44 -56.86 55.82
C THR A 2 6.74 -57.03 54.47
N LYS A 3 5.44 -56.97 54.52
CA LYS A 3 4.53 -57.12 53.35
C LYS A 3 4.45 -55.78 52.62
N PHE A 4 4.84 -55.74 51.33
CA PHE A 4 4.59 -54.64 50.42
C PHE A 4 3.18 -54.78 49.82
N ALA A 5 2.33 -53.76 50.01
CA ALA A 5 1.05 -53.64 49.34
C ALA A 5 1.22 -52.84 48.02
N PHE A 6 0.85 -53.44 46.91
CA PHE A 6 0.78 -52.82 45.61
C PHE A 6 -0.60 -52.16 45.44
N THR A 7 -0.62 -50.84 45.31
CA THR A 7 -1.79 -50.04 44.98
C THR A 7 -1.81 -49.81 43.46
N ALA A 8 -2.77 -50.39 42.77
CA ALA A 8 -3.00 -50.20 41.34
C ALA A 8 -3.73 -48.90 41.12
N PHE A 9 -3.15 -47.93 40.39
CA PHE A 9 -3.84 -46.78 39.90
C PHE A 9 -4.53 -47.09 38.57
N ILE A 10 -5.86 -47.06 38.55
CA ILE A 10 -6.65 -47.11 37.31
C ILE A 10 -6.69 -45.72 36.74
N VAL A 11 -6.02 -45.50 35.58
CA VAL A 11 -6.15 -44.28 34.78
C VAL A 11 -7.33 -44.45 33.83
N ALA A 12 -8.42 -43.75 34.12
CA ALA A 12 -9.56 -43.67 33.21
C ALA A 12 -9.20 -42.70 32.06
N ALA A 13 -9.01 -43.23 30.87
CA ALA A 13 -8.84 -42.44 29.65
C ALA A 13 -10.23 -41.88 29.25
N VAL A 14 -10.41 -40.58 29.41
CA VAL A 14 -11.56 -39.87 28.84
C VAL A 14 -11.26 -39.64 27.35
N ILE A 15 -11.85 -40.43 26.49
CA ILE A 15 -11.85 -40.23 25.04
C ILE A 15 -12.79 -39.05 24.74
N GLY A 16 -12.24 -37.87 24.61
CA GLY A 16 -12.94 -36.71 24.08
C GLY A 16 -13.23 -36.90 22.60
N ILE A 17 -14.47 -37.19 22.23
CA ILE A 17 -14.95 -37.15 20.86
C ILE A 17 -14.91 -35.70 20.43
N ARG A 18 -13.83 -35.28 19.70
CA ARG A 18 -13.88 -34.08 18.92
C ARG A 18 -14.84 -34.31 17.76
N ALA A 19 -15.97 -33.60 17.75
CA ALA A 19 -16.79 -33.46 16.57
C ALA A 19 -15.89 -32.86 15.48
N SER A 20 -15.47 -33.69 14.52
CA SER A 20 -14.88 -33.24 13.26
C SER A 20 -15.99 -32.45 12.54
N GLY A 21 -15.87 -31.11 12.55
CA GLY A 21 -16.58 -30.31 11.57
C GLY A 21 -16.18 -30.86 10.21
N GLU A 22 -17.13 -31.35 9.46
CA GLU A 22 -16.91 -31.71 8.06
C GLU A 22 -16.41 -30.46 7.34
N ASP A 23 -15.11 -30.45 7.00
CA ASP A 23 -14.58 -29.57 5.96
C ASP A 23 -15.33 -29.89 4.67
N LYS A 24 -16.36 -29.11 4.37
CA LYS A 24 -16.96 -29.14 3.04
C LYS A 24 -15.85 -28.81 2.04
N PRO A 25 -15.53 -29.75 1.12
CA PRO A 25 -14.57 -29.44 0.08
C PRO A 25 -15.06 -28.17 -0.63
N ALA A 26 -14.19 -27.18 -0.76
CA ALA A 26 -14.48 -25.98 -1.54
C ALA A 26 -14.91 -26.43 -2.95
N PRO A 27 -16.06 -25.98 -3.46
CA PRO A 27 -16.49 -26.38 -4.79
C PRO A 27 -15.44 -25.96 -5.80
N THR A 28 -14.79 -26.93 -6.42
CA THR A 28 -13.97 -26.74 -7.61
C THR A 28 -14.90 -26.30 -8.75
N ASP A 29 -14.68 -25.12 -9.32
CA ASP A 29 -15.49 -24.45 -10.36
C ASP A 29 -16.73 -23.69 -9.86
N SER A 30 -16.57 -22.77 -8.93
CA SER A 30 -17.66 -21.85 -8.56
C SER A 30 -17.82 -20.74 -9.60
N GLY A 31 -19.05 -20.18 -9.72
CA GLY A 31 -19.29 -18.99 -10.56
C GLY A 31 -18.37 -17.81 -10.23
N SER A 32 -17.84 -17.75 -9.00
CA SER A 32 -16.85 -16.77 -8.58
C SER A 32 -15.49 -16.94 -9.27
N ASP A 33 -15.10 -18.17 -9.61
CA ASP A 33 -13.87 -18.46 -10.35
C ASP A 33 -13.99 -18.02 -11.79
N LEU A 34 -15.14 -18.24 -12.42
CA LEU A 34 -15.41 -17.75 -13.76
C LEU A 34 -15.43 -16.23 -13.83
N LEU A 35 -16.01 -15.56 -12.81
CA LEU A 35 -16.00 -14.11 -12.71
C LEU A 35 -14.58 -13.57 -12.57
N TRP A 36 -13.74 -14.21 -11.75
CA TRP A 36 -12.33 -13.83 -11.60
C TRP A 36 -11.53 -14.00 -12.88
N LYS A 37 -11.64 -15.15 -13.55
CA LYS A 37 -10.99 -15.38 -14.86
C LYS A 37 -11.37 -14.33 -15.90
N LYS A 38 -12.63 -13.84 -15.87
CA LYS A 38 -13.07 -12.76 -16.74
C LYS A 38 -12.37 -11.45 -16.45
N VAL A 39 -12.15 -11.12 -15.16
CA VAL A 39 -11.39 -9.93 -14.76
C VAL A 39 -9.92 -10.06 -15.16
N GLU A 40 -9.31 -11.23 -14.92
CA GLU A 40 -7.94 -11.51 -15.36
C GLU A 40 -7.78 -11.28 -16.86
N SER A 41 -8.71 -11.82 -17.68
CA SER A 41 -8.68 -11.63 -19.15
C SER A 41 -8.78 -10.17 -19.55
N ARG A 42 -9.66 -9.38 -18.92
CA ARG A 42 -9.81 -7.95 -19.23
C ARG A 42 -8.58 -7.14 -18.84
N ILE A 43 -7.98 -7.43 -17.69
CA ILE A 43 -6.74 -6.78 -17.25
C ILE A 43 -5.58 -7.17 -18.18
N ASP A 44 -5.53 -8.41 -18.62
CA ASP A 44 -4.54 -8.87 -19.60
C ASP A 44 -4.67 -8.16 -20.97
N GLU A 45 -5.90 -7.89 -21.41
CA GLU A 45 -6.14 -7.09 -22.61
C GLU A 45 -5.65 -5.65 -22.45
N ILE A 46 -5.90 -5.02 -21.31
CA ILE A 46 -5.39 -3.67 -21.01
C ILE A 46 -3.86 -3.68 -21.04
N ALA A 47 -3.23 -4.63 -20.34
CA ALA A 47 -1.78 -4.75 -20.27
C ALA A 47 -1.13 -5.02 -21.64
N THR A 48 -1.79 -5.81 -22.50
CA THR A 48 -1.28 -6.15 -23.84
C THR A 48 -1.39 -4.98 -24.82
N ARG A 49 -2.43 -4.15 -24.70
CA ARG A 49 -2.65 -2.97 -25.57
C ARG A 49 -1.81 -1.76 -25.16
N PHE A 50 -1.31 -1.76 -23.93
CA PHE A 50 -0.51 -0.65 -23.42
C PHE A 50 0.84 -0.57 -24.18
N ASP A 51 1.13 0.60 -24.75
CA ASP A 51 2.41 0.90 -25.39
C ASP A 51 3.44 1.28 -24.32
N GLY A 52 4.28 0.33 -23.96
CA GLY A 52 5.24 0.40 -22.85
C GLY A 52 5.24 -0.86 -22.01
N VAL A 53 5.71 -0.78 -20.79
CA VAL A 53 5.72 -1.88 -19.82
C VAL A 53 4.80 -1.55 -18.66
N ILE A 54 3.91 -2.47 -18.32
CA ILE A 54 3.00 -2.34 -17.18
C ILE A 54 3.19 -3.51 -16.20
N GLY A 55 3.29 -3.19 -14.93
CA GLY A 55 3.30 -4.13 -13.81
C GLY A 55 2.05 -3.91 -12.95
N ILE A 56 1.37 -4.99 -12.58
CA ILE A 56 0.10 -4.96 -11.86
C ILE A 56 0.13 -5.96 -10.72
N ALA A 57 -0.26 -5.53 -9.53
CA ALA A 57 -0.52 -6.41 -8.40
C ALA A 57 -1.85 -6.00 -7.74
N ILE A 58 -2.74 -6.97 -7.54
CA ILE A 58 -4.02 -6.80 -6.87
C ILE A 58 -4.18 -7.94 -5.87
N VAL A 59 -4.56 -7.64 -4.62
CA VAL A 59 -4.76 -8.64 -3.57
C VAL A 59 -6.02 -8.32 -2.78
N ASP A 60 -6.86 -9.34 -2.60
CA ASP A 60 -8.04 -9.31 -1.75
C ASP A 60 -7.63 -9.21 -0.27
N LEU A 61 -8.15 -8.22 0.44
CA LEU A 61 -7.88 -8.04 1.88
C LEU A 61 -8.83 -8.80 2.79
N THR A 62 -9.90 -9.39 2.24
CA THR A 62 -10.94 -10.09 3.02
C THR A 62 -10.48 -11.48 3.42
N ASP A 63 -10.09 -12.30 2.45
CA ASP A 63 -9.69 -13.70 2.67
C ASP A 63 -8.31 -14.04 2.04
N GLY A 64 -7.74 -13.12 1.25
CA GLY A 64 -6.45 -13.33 0.59
C GLY A 64 -6.45 -14.39 -0.52
N GLN A 65 -7.62 -14.94 -0.88
CA GLN A 65 -7.72 -16.04 -1.85
C GLN A 65 -7.54 -15.57 -3.29
N ARG A 66 -7.82 -14.28 -3.57
CA ARG A 66 -7.69 -13.72 -4.92
C ARG A 66 -6.52 -12.75 -5.01
N SER A 67 -5.64 -13.08 -5.91
CA SER A 67 -4.55 -12.20 -6.29
C SER A 67 -4.35 -12.23 -7.80
N LEU A 68 -4.08 -11.07 -8.39
CA LEU A 68 -3.67 -10.93 -9.77
C LEU A 68 -2.28 -10.31 -9.80
N LEU A 69 -1.34 -11.01 -10.41
CA LEU A 69 0.05 -10.60 -10.50
C LEU A 69 0.49 -10.65 -11.97
N ARG A 70 0.69 -9.47 -12.57
CA ARG A 70 1.20 -9.33 -13.94
C ARG A 70 2.47 -8.49 -13.90
N ASN A 71 3.61 -9.04 -14.31
CA ASN A 71 4.91 -8.39 -14.19
C ASN A 71 5.15 -7.79 -12.78
N ALA A 72 4.48 -8.35 -11.76
CA ALA A 72 4.35 -7.74 -10.44
C ALA A 72 5.67 -7.75 -9.66
N ASP A 73 6.55 -8.72 -9.95
CA ASP A 73 7.85 -8.89 -9.31
C ASP A 73 8.99 -8.11 -10.01
N HIS A 74 8.69 -7.45 -11.14
CA HIS A 74 9.66 -6.62 -11.84
C HIS A 74 9.80 -5.24 -11.17
N VAL A 75 11.00 -4.70 -11.25
CA VAL A 75 11.34 -3.39 -10.66
C VAL A 75 11.01 -2.28 -11.65
N PHE A 76 10.31 -1.26 -11.15
CA PHE A 76 9.96 -0.04 -11.86
C PHE A 76 10.52 1.19 -11.13
N PRO A 77 10.71 2.32 -11.83
CA PRO A 77 10.87 3.60 -11.14
C PRO A 77 9.63 3.86 -10.28
N ALA A 78 9.82 4.08 -8.98
CA ALA A 78 8.71 4.25 -8.05
C ALA A 78 8.03 5.62 -8.20
N ALA A 79 8.72 6.59 -8.79
CA ALA A 79 8.28 7.97 -8.81
C ALA A 79 7.85 8.43 -7.40
N SER A 80 6.76 9.19 -7.28
CA SER A 80 6.27 9.62 -5.97
C SER A 80 5.54 8.54 -5.16
N SER A 81 5.32 7.33 -5.68
CA SER A 81 4.77 6.23 -4.88
C SER A 81 5.71 5.79 -3.75
N ILE A 82 7.04 6.03 -3.87
CA ILE A 82 8.00 5.79 -2.78
C ILE A 82 7.68 6.58 -1.50
N LYS A 83 6.92 7.68 -1.61
CA LYS A 83 6.48 8.49 -0.47
C LYS A 83 5.59 7.71 0.51
N LEU A 84 5.00 6.57 0.09
CA LEU A 84 4.33 5.62 0.99
C LEU A 84 5.27 5.07 2.05
N ALA A 85 6.49 4.69 1.65
CA ALA A 85 7.50 4.18 2.59
C ALA A 85 7.99 5.28 3.54
N ILE A 86 8.18 6.51 3.05
CA ILE A 86 8.57 7.66 3.88
C ILE A 86 7.49 7.95 4.94
N LEU A 87 6.22 7.98 4.52
CA LEU A 87 5.10 8.18 5.41
C LEU A 87 5.00 7.08 6.47
N LEU A 88 5.21 5.83 6.08
CA LEU A 88 5.17 4.69 6.99
C LEU A 88 6.27 4.78 8.04
N GLU A 89 7.51 5.07 7.63
CA GLU A 89 8.63 5.22 8.57
C GLU A 89 8.41 6.39 9.53
N LEU A 90 7.81 7.50 9.08
CA LEU A 90 7.45 8.60 9.97
C LEU A 90 6.47 8.16 11.07
N TYR A 91 5.42 7.44 10.71
CA TYR A 91 4.46 6.93 11.70
C TYR A 91 5.07 5.88 12.63
N HIS A 92 5.96 5.04 12.10
CA HIS A 92 6.69 4.05 12.90
C HIS A 92 7.61 4.74 13.92
N GLN A 93 8.36 5.77 13.52
CA GLN A 93 9.20 6.55 14.44
C GLN A 93 8.37 7.34 15.45
N ASP A 94 7.22 7.89 15.07
CA ASP A 94 6.31 8.57 15.98
C ASP A 94 5.84 7.63 17.10
N GLU A 95 5.54 6.37 16.80
CA GLU A 95 5.21 5.37 17.83
C GLU A 95 6.38 5.13 18.79
N GLN A 96 7.60 5.04 18.24
CA GLN A 96 8.82 4.86 19.05
C GLN A 96 9.09 6.09 19.91
N ALA A 97 8.92 7.31 19.38
CA ALA A 97 9.08 8.56 20.12
C ALA A 97 8.07 8.66 21.28
N ARG A 98 6.80 8.32 21.01
CA ARG A 98 5.75 8.28 22.06
C ARG A 98 6.01 7.19 23.12
N ALA A 99 6.74 6.15 22.78
CA ALA A 99 7.21 5.13 23.73
C ALA A 99 8.49 5.54 24.49
N GLY A 100 9.01 6.76 24.26
CA GLY A 100 10.18 7.31 24.97
C GLY A 100 11.51 7.04 24.28
N THR A 101 11.54 6.49 23.06
CA THR A 101 12.78 6.29 22.31
C THR A 101 13.32 7.62 21.81
N LYS A 102 14.52 8.00 22.26
CA LYS A 102 15.17 9.26 21.87
C LYS A 102 15.65 9.22 20.41
N GLY A 103 15.68 10.39 19.76
CA GLY A 103 16.23 10.55 18.42
C GLY A 103 15.31 10.00 17.31
N LYS A 104 14.03 9.79 17.60
CA LYS A 104 13.00 9.40 16.64
C LYS A 104 12.14 10.60 16.29
N ALA A 105 11.78 10.71 15.01
CA ALA A 105 10.91 11.76 14.52
C ALA A 105 9.48 11.57 15.03
N ALA A 106 8.93 12.59 15.71
CA ALA A 106 7.54 12.60 16.11
C ALA A 106 6.69 13.39 15.09
N LEU A 107 5.40 13.03 14.96
CA LEU A 107 4.47 13.75 14.08
C LEU A 107 4.32 15.22 14.46
N ASP A 108 4.47 15.56 15.72
CA ASP A 108 4.28 16.91 16.23
C ASP A 108 5.59 17.72 16.34
N ASP A 109 6.74 17.14 15.93
CA ASP A 109 8.01 17.87 15.85
C ASP A 109 7.92 19.02 14.86
N LEU A 110 8.42 20.19 15.28
CA LEU A 110 8.36 21.40 14.48
C LEU A 110 9.55 21.53 13.51
N TYR A 111 9.23 21.94 12.31
CA TYR A 111 10.15 22.40 11.29
C TYR A 111 9.92 23.89 11.03
N THR A 112 10.98 24.71 11.06
CA THR A 112 10.92 26.10 10.61
C THR A 112 11.33 26.15 9.14
N PHE A 113 10.48 26.69 8.29
CA PHE A 113 10.70 26.72 6.85
C PHE A 113 12.00 27.46 6.51
N ASN A 114 12.86 26.77 5.76
CA ASN A 114 14.12 27.30 5.27
C ASN A 114 14.11 27.29 3.73
N PRO A 115 14.25 28.46 3.07
CA PRO A 115 14.28 28.53 1.60
C PRO A 115 15.37 27.69 0.94
N LYS A 116 16.45 27.36 1.65
CA LYS A 116 17.52 26.50 1.13
C LYS A 116 17.09 25.05 0.90
N ASP A 117 15.98 24.62 1.55
CA ASP A 117 15.45 23.27 1.39
C ASP A 117 14.52 23.15 0.18
N LEU A 118 14.15 24.29 -0.45
CA LEU A 118 13.28 24.31 -1.62
C LEU A 118 13.91 23.56 -2.81
N VAL A 119 13.09 22.68 -3.36
CA VAL A 119 13.38 22.01 -4.65
C VAL A 119 12.21 22.24 -5.62
N GLU A 120 12.44 21.97 -6.89
CA GLU A 120 11.43 22.10 -7.93
C GLU A 120 10.18 21.25 -7.63
N ASP A 121 9.05 21.63 -8.22
CA ASP A 121 7.74 21.00 -8.07
C ASP A 121 7.28 20.87 -6.59
N SER A 122 7.52 21.93 -5.81
CA SER A 122 7.07 22.08 -4.43
C SER A 122 5.88 23.03 -4.36
N ARG A 123 4.69 22.50 -4.60
CA ARG A 123 3.46 23.30 -4.88
C ARG A 123 2.97 24.13 -3.69
N VAL A 124 3.20 23.68 -2.47
CA VAL A 124 2.79 24.36 -1.24
C VAL A 124 3.98 25.05 -0.61
N MET A 125 5.09 24.35 -0.45
CA MET A 125 6.26 24.87 0.26
C MET A 125 6.86 26.10 -0.42
N SER A 126 6.78 26.21 -1.76
CA SER A 126 7.27 27.39 -2.51
C SER A 126 6.50 28.69 -2.21
N GLY A 127 5.29 28.60 -1.70
CA GLY A 127 4.45 29.76 -1.33
C GLY A 127 4.59 30.21 0.13
N LEU A 128 5.41 29.55 0.93
CA LEU A 128 5.53 29.84 2.36
C LEU A 128 6.53 30.97 2.66
N SER A 129 6.24 31.75 3.73
CA SER A 129 7.11 32.82 4.20
C SER A 129 8.30 32.25 4.96
N ALA A 130 9.50 32.63 4.54
CA ALA A 130 10.75 32.19 5.13
C ALA A 130 10.87 32.63 6.61
N SER A 131 11.50 31.80 7.42
CA SER A 131 11.89 32.04 8.82
C SER A 131 10.77 32.29 9.81
N VAL A 132 9.52 32.49 9.33
CA VAL A 132 8.34 32.70 10.19
C VAL A 132 7.36 31.53 10.13
N THR A 133 7.33 30.78 9.03
CA THR A 133 6.44 29.61 8.91
C THR A 133 7.02 28.41 9.66
N ARG A 134 6.22 27.88 10.57
CA ARG A 134 6.53 26.66 11.31
C ARG A 134 5.49 25.61 11.01
N LEU A 135 5.94 24.39 10.73
CA LEU A 135 5.12 23.25 10.33
C LEU A 135 5.48 22.05 11.20
N THR A 136 4.49 21.24 11.52
CA THR A 136 4.76 19.93 12.11
C THR A 136 5.17 18.91 11.05
N ASN A 137 5.78 17.80 11.45
CA ASN A 137 6.03 16.69 10.53
C ASN A 137 4.71 16.15 9.96
N ARG A 138 3.60 16.25 10.70
CA ARG A 138 2.25 15.91 10.24
C ARG A 138 1.79 16.81 9.09
N ASP A 139 2.05 18.13 9.16
CA ASP A 139 1.72 19.07 8.10
C ASP A 139 2.56 18.81 6.85
N LEU A 140 3.87 18.57 7.02
CA LEU A 140 4.76 18.17 5.93
C LEU A 140 4.29 16.87 5.26
N ALA A 141 3.90 15.87 6.05
CA ALA A 141 3.34 14.62 5.55
C ALA A 141 2.03 14.86 4.78
N GLN A 142 1.19 15.80 5.24
CA GLN A 142 -0.03 16.17 4.55
C GLN A 142 0.28 16.80 3.17
N PHE A 143 1.25 17.70 3.07
CA PHE A 143 1.66 18.30 1.78
C PHE A 143 2.29 17.26 0.86
N MET A 144 3.13 16.36 1.41
CA MET A 144 3.72 15.24 0.67
C MET A 144 2.65 14.31 0.08
N VAL A 145 1.56 14.04 0.81
CA VAL A 145 0.49 13.15 0.35
C VAL A 145 -0.47 13.85 -0.60
N ALA A 146 -0.99 15.02 -0.21
CA ALA A 146 -2.10 15.69 -0.92
C ALA A 146 -1.68 16.25 -2.28
N VAL A 147 -0.53 16.91 -2.35
CA VAL A 147 -0.04 17.56 -3.57
C VAL A 147 1.33 17.06 -4.02
N SER A 148 1.81 15.98 -3.41
CA SER A 148 3.10 15.37 -3.73
C SER A 148 4.30 16.33 -3.56
N ASP A 149 4.22 17.32 -2.65
CA ASP A 149 5.27 18.34 -2.45
C ASP A 149 6.65 17.72 -2.21
N ASN A 150 7.61 18.07 -3.04
CA ASN A 150 8.93 17.45 -3.02
C ASN A 150 9.84 18.01 -1.93
N THR A 151 9.70 19.29 -1.58
CA THR A 151 10.43 19.88 -0.45
C THR A 151 9.95 19.25 0.86
N ALA A 152 8.63 19.13 1.07
CA ALA A 152 8.09 18.47 2.25
C ALA A 152 8.59 17.02 2.37
N ALA A 153 8.62 16.28 1.25
CA ALA A 153 9.17 14.93 1.20
C ALA A 153 10.65 14.88 1.59
N ASN A 154 11.47 15.79 1.07
CA ASN A 154 12.91 15.83 1.35
C ASN A 154 13.20 16.19 2.82
N VAL A 155 12.47 17.13 3.40
CA VAL A 155 12.55 17.45 4.83
C VAL A 155 12.20 16.21 5.68
N LEU A 156 11.16 15.48 5.31
CA LEU A 156 10.79 14.24 6.03
C LEU A 156 11.85 13.15 5.86
N ILE A 157 12.45 12.99 4.67
CA ILE A 157 13.58 12.06 4.47
C ILE A 157 14.74 12.38 5.41
N ASP A 158 15.08 13.66 5.57
CA ASP A 158 16.17 14.07 6.47
C ASP A 158 15.82 13.78 7.94
N ARG A 159 14.55 13.89 8.32
CA ARG A 159 14.09 13.64 9.69
C ARG A 159 14.02 12.17 10.05
N VAL A 160 13.43 11.36 9.17
CA VAL A 160 13.30 9.93 9.44
C VAL A 160 14.59 9.15 9.12
N GLY A 161 15.40 9.67 8.21
CA GLY A 161 16.61 9.03 7.70
C GLY A 161 16.33 8.03 6.57
N LYS A 162 17.00 8.23 5.42
CA LYS A 162 16.89 7.33 4.26
C LYS A 162 17.19 5.87 4.62
N ASP A 163 18.21 5.63 5.43
CA ASP A 163 18.64 4.29 5.82
C ASP A 163 17.62 3.62 6.75
N ASN A 164 16.90 4.38 7.57
CA ASN A 164 15.80 3.86 8.38
C ASN A 164 14.62 3.43 7.50
N VAL A 165 14.25 4.24 6.49
CA VAL A 165 13.22 3.85 5.50
C VAL A 165 13.59 2.53 4.83
N ASN A 166 14.82 2.41 4.32
CA ASN A 166 15.27 1.18 3.66
C ASN A 166 15.43 0.00 4.63
N GLY A 167 15.88 0.26 5.86
CA GLY A 167 15.97 -0.76 6.91
C GLY A 167 14.60 -1.33 7.29
N MET A 168 13.57 -0.46 7.39
CA MET A 168 12.19 -0.87 7.62
C MET A 168 11.67 -1.73 6.45
N LEU A 169 11.84 -1.28 5.21
CA LEU A 169 11.43 -2.04 4.02
C LEU A 169 12.11 -3.42 3.99
N HIS A 170 13.41 -3.48 4.20
CA HIS A 170 14.17 -4.73 4.24
C HIS A 170 13.70 -5.65 5.38
N GLY A 171 13.41 -5.08 6.58
CA GLY A 171 12.86 -5.82 7.72
C GLY A 171 11.49 -6.46 7.44
N LEU A 172 10.74 -5.93 6.49
CA LEU A 172 9.48 -6.47 6.00
C LEU A 172 9.66 -7.48 4.85
N GLY A 173 10.91 -7.76 4.44
CA GLY A 173 11.20 -8.61 3.31
C GLY A 173 11.05 -7.93 1.94
N LEU A 174 10.88 -6.61 1.90
CA LEU A 174 10.72 -5.83 0.68
C LEU A 174 12.12 -5.40 0.19
N THR A 175 12.72 -6.22 -0.66
CA THR A 175 14.13 -6.06 -1.06
C THR A 175 14.30 -5.33 -2.40
N LYS A 176 13.23 -5.17 -3.17
CA LYS A 176 13.20 -4.50 -4.48
C LYS A 176 12.71 -3.06 -4.38
N THR A 177 12.03 -2.70 -3.28
CA THR A 177 11.57 -1.33 -3.02
C THR A 177 12.63 -0.57 -2.24
N MET A 178 13.13 0.53 -2.80
CA MET A 178 14.27 1.23 -2.21
C MET A 178 14.21 2.74 -2.46
N LEU A 179 14.38 3.51 -1.39
CA LEU A 179 14.60 4.95 -1.44
C LEU A 179 16.10 5.20 -1.63
N ARG A 180 16.54 5.55 -2.84
CA ARG A 180 17.97 5.73 -3.16
C ARG A 180 18.40 7.19 -3.16
N ARG A 181 17.50 8.10 -3.54
CA ARG A 181 17.79 9.53 -3.69
C ARG A 181 16.66 10.40 -3.12
N LYS A 182 16.99 11.65 -2.82
CA LYS A 182 15.98 12.67 -2.54
C LYS A 182 15.15 12.99 -3.79
N MET A 183 14.00 13.61 -3.55
CA MET A 183 13.16 14.11 -4.63
C MET A 183 13.93 15.21 -5.38
N MET A 184 13.77 15.27 -6.69
CA MET A 184 14.43 16.23 -7.61
C MET A 184 15.97 16.14 -7.68
N ASP A 185 16.61 15.13 -7.09
CA ASP A 185 18.03 14.86 -7.34
C ASP A 185 18.22 14.17 -8.70
N VAL A 186 18.14 14.98 -9.76
CA VAL A 186 18.30 14.53 -11.15
C VAL A 186 19.70 13.99 -11.41
N ALA A 187 20.72 14.53 -10.72
CA ALA A 187 22.10 14.07 -10.87
C ALA A 187 22.24 12.60 -10.37
N ALA A 188 21.66 12.27 -9.24
CA ALA A 188 21.61 10.90 -8.74
C ALA A 188 20.85 9.97 -9.70
N ALA A 189 19.69 10.40 -10.21
CA ALA A 189 18.92 9.61 -11.18
C ALA A 189 19.73 9.29 -12.45
N ARG A 190 20.48 10.27 -12.98
CA ARG A 190 21.36 10.07 -14.15
C ARG A 190 22.50 9.07 -13.90
N ARG A 191 22.92 8.89 -12.66
CA ARG A 191 23.91 7.85 -12.28
C ARG A 191 23.27 6.47 -12.03
N GLY A 192 21.96 6.35 -12.17
CA GLY A 192 21.22 5.10 -11.91
C GLY A 192 20.72 4.94 -10.48
N ASP A 193 20.87 5.97 -9.63
CA ASP A 193 20.36 5.97 -8.25
C ASP A 193 18.85 6.33 -8.24
N GLU A 194 18.03 5.60 -8.99
CA GLU A 194 16.59 5.84 -9.04
C GLU A 194 15.87 5.24 -7.84
N ASN A 195 14.84 5.92 -7.34
CA ASN A 195 13.92 5.35 -6.37
C ASN A 195 13.08 4.28 -7.08
N ILE A 196 13.10 3.08 -6.57
CA ILE A 196 12.53 1.91 -7.22
C ILE A 196 11.54 1.18 -6.34
N ALA A 197 10.60 0.47 -6.97
CA ALA A 197 9.69 -0.45 -6.32
C ALA A 197 9.23 -1.54 -7.29
N SER A 198 8.64 -2.61 -6.76
CA SER A 198 7.85 -3.55 -7.54
C SER A 198 6.37 -3.47 -7.16
N PRO A 199 5.42 -3.67 -8.10
CA PRO A 199 4.00 -3.69 -7.77
C PRO A 199 3.67 -4.66 -6.63
N GLN A 200 4.29 -5.82 -6.61
CA GLN A 200 4.08 -6.85 -5.59
C GLN A 200 4.51 -6.36 -4.20
N GLU A 201 5.67 -5.72 -4.08
CA GLU A 201 6.12 -5.20 -2.78
C GLU A 201 5.29 -4.02 -2.30
N MET A 202 4.78 -3.19 -3.23
CA MET A 202 3.88 -2.10 -2.87
C MET A 202 2.56 -2.62 -2.29
N VAL A 203 1.97 -3.68 -2.85
CA VAL A 203 0.76 -4.28 -2.26
C VAL A 203 1.07 -5.00 -0.95
N GLN A 204 2.23 -5.65 -0.81
CA GLN A 204 2.66 -6.26 0.45
C GLN A 204 2.81 -5.22 1.57
N LEU A 205 3.40 -4.05 1.27
CA LEU A 205 3.51 -2.93 2.20
C LEU A 205 2.13 -2.46 2.69
N LEU A 206 1.21 -2.20 1.75
CA LEU A 206 -0.13 -1.72 2.03
C LEU A 206 -0.96 -2.77 2.79
N GLU A 207 -0.86 -4.04 2.41
CA GLU A 207 -1.49 -5.16 3.11
C GLU A 207 -0.99 -5.29 4.55
N ALA A 208 0.32 -5.17 4.76
CA ALA A 208 0.91 -5.26 6.10
C ALA A 208 0.42 -4.13 7.02
N ILE A 209 0.22 -2.91 6.49
CA ILE A 209 -0.37 -1.79 7.23
C ILE A 209 -1.85 -2.06 7.54
N TYR A 210 -2.63 -2.47 6.53
CA TYR A 210 -4.05 -2.76 6.69
C TYR A 210 -4.30 -3.86 7.74
N LYS A 211 -3.48 -4.91 7.74
CA LYS A 211 -3.54 -6.03 8.69
C LYS A 211 -2.91 -5.72 10.07
N GLY A 212 -2.45 -4.49 10.30
CA GLY A 212 -1.88 -4.08 11.60
C GLY A 212 -0.56 -4.77 11.95
N LYS A 213 0.22 -5.20 10.96
CA LYS A 213 1.50 -5.91 11.20
C LYS A 213 2.67 -4.96 11.50
N ILE A 214 2.54 -3.65 11.18
CA ILE A 214 3.65 -2.69 11.27
C ILE A 214 3.35 -1.60 12.28
N LEU A 215 2.16 -1.01 12.20
CA LEU A 215 1.70 0.08 13.05
C LEU A 215 0.64 -0.41 14.04
N LYS A 216 0.58 0.22 15.21
CA LYS A 216 -0.54 0.04 16.13
C LYS A 216 -1.84 0.51 15.46
N THR A 217 -2.96 -0.02 15.90
CA THR A 217 -4.28 0.21 15.30
C THR A 217 -4.60 1.68 15.06
N ASP A 218 -4.33 2.55 16.05
CA ASP A 218 -4.65 3.98 15.94
C ASP A 218 -3.73 4.71 14.96
N SER A 219 -2.44 4.36 14.93
CA SER A 219 -1.49 4.92 13.96
C SER A 219 -1.82 4.45 12.54
N ALA A 220 -2.17 3.17 12.37
CA ALA A 220 -2.58 2.63 11.07
C ALA A 220 -3.84 3.33 10.54
N LYS A 221 -4.85 3.56 11.40
CA LYS A 221 -6.05 4.33 11.05
C LYS A 221 -5.73 5.77 10.63
N GLN A 222 -4.84 6.45 11.38
CA GLN A 222 -4.43 7.82 11.07
C GLN A 222 -3.64 7.86 9.75
N TRP A 223 -2.73 6.90 9.53
CA TRP A 223 -1.97 6.76 8.29
C TRP A 223 -2.91 6.58 7.09
N ILE A 224 -3.86 5.63 7.17
CA ILE A 224 -4.87 5.39 6.13
C ILE A 224 -5.71 6.65 5.90
N LYS A 225 -6.18 7.33 6.96
CA LYS A 225 -6.95 8.57 6.86
C LYS A 225 -6.16 9.67 6.14
N GLN A 226 -4.90 9.87 6.47
CA GLN A 226 -4.05 10.85 5.80
C GLN A 226 -3.84 10.50 4.33
N LEU A 227 -3.61 9.22 4.03
CA LEU A 227 -3.44 8.75 2.65
C LEU A 227 -4.74 8.83 1.83
N SER A 228 -5.91 8.79 2.48
CA SER A 228 -7.22 8.96 1.85
C SER A 228 -7.55 10.42 1.52
N THR A 229 -6.67 11.38 1.80
CA THR A 229 -6.86 12.77 1.38
C THR A 229 -7.12 12.85 -0.12
N LEU A 230 -8.19 13.54 -0.50
CA LEU A 230 -8.56 13.70 -1.90
C LEU A 230 -7.44 14.40 -2.68
N LYS A 231 -7.08 13.84 -3.80
CA LYS A 231 -5.98 14.32 -4.65
C LYS A 231 -6.18 13.86 -6.09
N PRO A 232 -5.62 14.56 -7.08
CA PRO A 232 -5.53 14.02 -8.45
C PRO A 232 -4.72 12.71 -8.42
N SER A 233 -5.36 11.60 -8.84
CA SER A 233 -4.75 10.29 -8.88
C SER A 233 -5.47 9.37 -9.86
N TYR A 234 -4.90 8.22 -10.18
CA TYR A 234 -5.37 7.41 -11.29
C TYR A 234 -6.32 6.30 -10.85
N ILE A 235 -6.07 5.66 -9.69
CA ILE A 235 -6.93 4.60 -9.16
C ILE A 235 -8.37 5.06 -8.97
N PRO A 236 -8.68 6.19 -8.30
CA PRO A 236 -10.06 6.59 -8.06
C PRO A 236 -10.77 7.21 -9.27
N ARG A 237 -10.06 7.53 -10.35
CA ARG A 237 -10.59 8.33 -11.49
C ARG A 237 -11.85 7.74 -12.13
N GLU A 238 -11.90 6.42 -12.28
CA GLU A 238 -12.99 5.67 -12.93
C GLU A 238 -13.86 4.91 -11.91
N LEU A 239 -13.65 5.15 -10.61
CA LEU A 239 -14.48 4.56 -9.57
C LEU A 239 -15.71 5.44 -9.28
N PRO A 240 -16.82 4.86 -8.79
CA PRO A 240 -17.99 5.64 -8.38
C PRO A 240 -17.66 6.68 -7.31
N ASP A 241 -18.38 7.78 -7.30
CA ASP A 241 -18.28 8.82 -6.27
C ASP A 241 -18.49 8.22 -4.87
N GLY A 242 -17.70 8.68 -3.91
CA GLY A 242 -17.79 8.25 -2.51
C GLY A 242 -16.98 6.98 -2.17
N VAL A 243 -16.40 6.28 -3.14
CA VAL A 243 -15.47 5.18 -2.84
C VAL A 243 -14.20 5.74 -2.18
N GLN A 244 -13.96 5.32 -0.94
CA GLN A 244 -12.73 5.72 -0.25
C GLN A 244 -11.53 4.98 -0.86
N VAL A 245 -10.49 5.75 -1.21
CA VAL A 245 -9.22 5.24 -1.71
C VAL A 245 -8.07 5.88 -0.95
N ALA A 246 -7.25 5.06 -0.31
CA ALA A 246 -6.03 5.48 0.35
C ALA A 246 -4.84 5.16 -0.56
N ASN A 247 -4.39 6.12 -1.39
CA ASN A 247 -3.41 5.87 -2.44
C ASN A 247 -2.34 6.96 -2.55
N LYS A 248 -1.29 6.66 -3.26
CA LYS A 248 -0.25 7.63 -3.64
C LYS A 248 0.15 7.44 -5.10
N PRO A 249 -0.25 8.38 -5.97
CA PRO A 249 0.21 8.39 -7.36
C PRO A 249 1.65 8.86 -7.48
N GLY A 250 2.29 8.49 -8.58
CA GLY A 250 3.62 8.96 -8.96
C GLY A 250 3.75 9.22 -10.45
N GLU A 251 4.54 10.23 -10.80
CA GLU A 251 4.73 10.69 -12.16
C GLU A 251 6.21 11.05 -12.40
N LEU A 252 6.76 10.52 -13.51
CA LEU A 252 8.00 10.94 -14.13
C LEU A 252 7.82 10.88 -15.65
N GLU A 253 8.77 11.39 -16.39
CA GLU A 253 8.78 11.24 -17.85
C GLU A 253 8.76 9.75 -18.22
N GLY A 254 7.80 9.33 -19.03
CA GLY A 254 7.62 7.92 -19.43
C GLY A 254 7.14 6.97 -18.33
N VAL A 255 6.79 7.47 -17.14
CA VAL A 255 6.41 6.66 -15.97
C VAL A 255 5.14 7.20 -15.32
N ARG A 256 4.18 6.31 -15.05
CA ARG A 256 3.02 6.56 -14.17
C ARG A 256 2.89 5.40 -13.19
N THR A 257 2.64 5.73 -11.94
CA THR A 257 2.43 4.73 -10.88
C THR A 257 1.25 5.15 -10.00
N ASP A 258 0.50 4.20 -9.49
CA ASP A 258 -0.42 4.45 -8.39
C ASP A 258 -0.56 3.17 -7.55
N SER A 259 -0.49 3.33 -6.23
CA SER A 259 -0.57 2.22 -5.28
C SER A 259 -1.44 2.61 -4.11
N GLY A 260 -2.39 1.75 -3.73
CA GLY A 260 -3.34 2.09 -2.69
C GLY A 260 -4.23 0.96 -2.21
N ILE A 261 -5.03 1.30 -1.20
CA ILE A 261 -6.11 0.47 -0.65
C ILE A 261 -7.42 1.05 -1.15
N VAL A 262 -8.25 0.22 -1.76
CA VAL A 262 -9.61 0.58 -2.20
C VAL A 262 -10.60 -0.05 -1.24
N PHE A 263 -11.43 0.78 -0.60
CA PHE A 263 -12.45 0.35 0.35
C PHE A 263 -13.78 0.14 -0.37
N SER A 264 -13.85 -0.96 -1.15
CA SER A 264 -15.14 -1.40 -1.69
C SER A 264 -16.00 -1.98 -0.57
N ALA A 265 -17.34 -1.83 -0.69
CA ALA A 265 -18.32 -2.01 0.38
C ALA A 265 -18.13 -3.36 1.03
N ASN A 266 -17.83 -4.21 1.43
CA ASN A 266 -17.69 -5.50 2.09
C ASN A 266 -16.42 -6.29 1.64
N ARG A 267 -15.67 -5.78 0.64
CA ARG A 267 -14.53 -6.53 0.14
C ARG A 267 -13.38 -5.60 -0.29
N PRO A 268 -12.70 -4.97 0.67
CA PRO A 268 -11.56 -4.10 0.38
C PRO A 268 -10.41 -4.88 -0.27
N PHE A 269 -9.64 -4.18 -1.11
CA PHE A 269 -8.49 -4.77 -1.78
C PHE A 269 -7.33 -3.76 -1.86
N VAL A 270 -6.13 -4.28 -2.02
CA VAL A 270 -4.94 -3.49 -2.34
C VAL A 270 -4.62 -3.63 -3.81
N ILE A 271 -4.13 -2.54 -4.40
CA ILE A 271 -3.76 -2.48 -5.81
C ILE A 271 -2.48 -1.64 -5.97
N SER A 272 -1.60 -2.09 -6.83
CA SER A 272 -0.47 -1.31 -7.33
C SER A 272 -0.36 -1.52 -8.83
N VAL A 273 -0.35 -0.42 -9.58
CA VAL A 273 -0.11 -0.42 -11.02
C VAL A 273 1.05 0.53 -11.30
N MET A 274 2.05 0.04 -12.00
CA MET A 274 3.25 0.78 -12.35
C MET A 274 3.53 0.64 -13.83
N THR A 275 3.80 1.76 -14.50
CA THR A 275 4.16 1.77 -15.93
C THR A 275 5.53 2.37 -16.12
N ALA A 276 6.22 1.93 -17.17
CA ALA A 276 7.48 2.49 -17.64
C ALA A 276 7.54 2.44 -19.17
N TYR A 277 8.44 3.23 -19.75
CA TYR A 277 8.61 3.36 -21.21
C TYR A 277 7.33 3.80 -21.95
N ALA A 278 6.43 4.51 -21.26
CA ALA A 278 5.21 5.01 -21.86
C ALA A 278 5.53 6.19 -22.79
N SER A 279 5.14 6.08 -24.06
CA SER A 279 5.26 7.18 -25.03
C SER A 279 4.18 8.25 -24.81
N ASP A 280 3.02 7.86 -24.24
CA ASP A 280 1.91 8.75 -23.88
C ASP A 280 1.54 8.58 -22.40
N GLY A 281 1.78 9.66 -21.62
CA GLY A 281 1.46 9.69 -20.19
C GLY A 281 -0.04 9.57 -19.92
N ARG A 282 -0.91 10.11 -20.78
CA ARG A 282 -2.38 9.99 -20.63
C ARG A 282 -2.86 8.56 -20.85
N ALA A 283 -2.29 7.87 -21.83
CA ALA A 283 -2.58 6.46 -22.05
C ALA A 283 -2.15 5.59 -20.84
N ALA A 284 -1.01 5.91 -20.22
CA ALA A 284 -0.56 5.25 -19.00
C ALA A 284 -1.51 5.52 -17.81
N GLU A 285 -1.96 6.76 -17.62
CA GLU A 285 -2.95 7.13 -16.61
C GLU A 285 -4.27 6.40 -16.82
N GLN A 286 -4.75 6.33 -18.07
CA GLN A 286 -5.97 5.62 -18.41
C GLN A 286 -5.85 4.12 -18.17
N ALA A 287 -4.72 3.49 -18.51
CA ALA A 287 -4.48 2.07 -18.25
C ALA A 287 -4.56 1.76 -16.75
N ILE A 288 -3.99 2.62 -15.89
CA ILE A 288 -4.08 2.47 -14.43
C ILE A 288 -5.54 2.56 -13.96
N SER A 289 -6.29 3.55 -14.48
CA SER A 289 -7.71 3.76 -14.13
C SER A 289 -8.59 2.59 -14.58
N ASP A 290 -8.36 2.07 -15.79
CA ASP A 290 -9.10 0.92 -16.32
C ASP A 290 -8.85 -0.35 -15.50
N VAL A 291 -7.60 -0.64 -15.13
CA VAL A 291 -7.26 -1.77 -14.26
C VAL A 291 -7.96 -1.63 -12.90
N ALA A 292 -7.93 -0.44 -12.31
CA ALA A 292 -8.59 -0.18 -11.03
C ALA A 292 -10.12 -0.36 -11.11
N ARG A 293 -10.75 0.09 -12.22
CA ARG A 293 -12.18 -0.08 -12.47
C ARG A 293 -12.57 -1.56 -12.60
N GLU A 294 -11.83 -2.36 -13.38
CA GLU A 294 -12.11 -3.79 -13.54
C GLU A 294 -11.97 -4.54 -12.20
N ALA A 295 -10.93 -4.23 -11.42
CA ALA A 295 -10.76 -4.78 -10.09
C ALA A 295 -11.92 -4.37 -9.16
N TYR A 296 -12.27 -3.09 -9.12
CA TYR A 296 -13.37 -2.59 -8.28
C TYR A 296 -14.70 -3.28 -8.62
N HIS A 297 -15.06 -3.40 -9.89
CA HIS A 297 -16.29 -4.08 -10.30
C HIS A 297 -16.36 -5.52 -9.77
N TYR A 298 -15.25 -6.25 -9.79
CA TYR A 298 -15.19 -7.59 -9.23
C TYR A 298 -15.42 -7.59 -7.71
N PHE A 299 -14.64 -6.81 -6.97
CA PHE A 299 -14.72 -6.81 -5.51
C PHE A 299 -16.05 -6.27 -5.00
N GLU A 300 -16.62 -5.28 -5.66
CA GLU A 300 -17.94 -4.74 -5.38
C GLU A 300 -19.03 -5.79 -5.60
N MET A 301 -19.00 -6.51 -6.73
CA MET A 301 -19.93 -7.59 -7.04
C MET A 301 -19.79 -8.73 -6.03
N ARG A 302 -18.56 -9.16 -5.74
CA ARG A 302 -18.30 -10.23 -4.76
C ARG A 302 -18.73 -9.85 -3.35
N GLY A 303 -18.57 -8.60 -2.95
CA GLY A 303 -19.01 -8.11 -1.65
C GLY A 303 -20.52 -8.11 -1.44
N LYS A 304 -21.30 -8.16 -2.54
CA LYS A 304 -22.78 -8.13 -2.52
C LYS A 304 -23.42 -9.48 -2.85
N THR A 305 -22.64 -10.51 -3.16
CA THR A 305 -23.18 -11.80 -3.61
C THR A 305 -22.81 -12.95 -2.69
N SER A 306 -23.65 -13.98 -2.71
CA SER A 306 -23.30 -15.29 -2.19
C SER A 306 -22.16 -15.91 -3.02
N GLU A 307 -21.60 -17.00 -2.52
CA GLU A 307 -20.59 -17.80 -3.23
C GLU A 307 -21.04 -18.23 -4.64
N TYR A 308 -22.36 -18.48 -4.80
CA TYR A 308 -22.96 -18.88 -6.07
C TYR A 308 -23.45 -17.71 -6.94
N GLY A 309 -23.11 -16.45 -6.60
CA GLY A 309 -23.43 -15.27 -7.41
C GLY A 309 -24.82 -14.67 -7.21
N ARG A 310 -25.61 -15.15 -6.22
CA ARG A 310 -26.90 -14.53 -5.89
C ARG A 310 -26.66 -13.23 -5.14
N ILE A 311 -27.24 -12.12 -5.58
CA ILE A 311 -27.23 -10.85 -4.86
C ILE A 311 -27.97 -11.04 -3.51
N LEU A 312 -27.29 -10.67 -2.44
CA LEU A 312 -27.82 -10.75 -1.08
C LEU A 312 -28.45 -9.41 -0.68
N PRO A 313 -29.57 -9.41 0.10
CA PRO A 313 -30.09 -8.18 0.67
C PRO A 313 -29.00 -7.50 1.53
N THR A 314 -28.93 -6.18 1.45
CA THR A 314 -28.10 -5.39 2.37
C THR A 314 -28.63 -5.58 3.79
N PRO A 315 -27.78 -5.85 4.80
CA PRO A 315 -28.21 -6.03 6.18
C PRO A 315 -28.85 -4.78 6.77
#